data_e2aed2835c90878d729ba57440744bec
#
_entry.id   e2aed2835c90878d729ba57440744bec
#
_cell.length_a   1.000
_cell.length_b   1.000
_cell.length_c   1.000
_cell.angle_alpha   90.00
_cell.angle_beta   90.00
_cell.angle_gamma   90.00
#
_symmetry.space_group_name_H-M   'P 1'
#
loop_
_entity.id
_entity.type
_entity.pdbx_description
1 polymer ?
#
loop_
_entity_poly.entity_id
_entity_poly.type
_entity_poly.pdbx_seq_one_letter_code
_entity_poly.pdbx_strand_id
1 'polypeptide(L)'
;AREFGTVSNCILLARQAAGDGWSAPVWAERKQTGCVRFSFLPFDAIVPRRYRCQPDSPENARRLAPQFTSLNYGRPAYGQLSSSTADAIWRGADDESEMGAFHHLYAPQRDRNLRIRLREYLRVGLEAGLIYES
;
A
#
# COMPACT_ATOMS: atom_id res chain seq x y z
N ALA A 1 10.67 -2.01 17.06
CA ALA A 1 11.36 -3.32 16.90
C ALA A 1 12.85 -3.19 17.19
N ARG A 2 13.50 -4.29 17.59
CA ARG A 2 14.95 -4.29 17.80
C ARG A 2 15.68 -4.17 16.45
N GLU A 3 15.27 -4.96 15.48
CA GLU A 3 15.78 -4.93 14.12
C GLU A 3 14.71 -5.37 13.11
N PHE A 4 14.85 -4.91 11.89
CA PHE A 4 14.11 -5.43 10.75
C PHE A 4 15.06 -6.28 9.91
N GLY A 5 14.62 -7.44 9.48
CA GLY A 5 15.30 -8.20 8.44
C GLY A 5 14.98 -7.55 7.08
N THR A 6 14.13 -8.19 6.29
CA THR A 6 13.61 -7.62 5.04
C THR A 6 12.12 -7.37 5.17
N VAL A 7 11.71 -6.13 4.88
CA VAL A 7 10.30 -5.74 4.74
C VAL A 7 10.09 -5.37 3.28
N SER A 8 9.19 -6.07 2.59
CA SER A 8 8.91 -5.87 1.17
C SER A 8 7.41 -5.90 0.90
N ASN A 9 6.95 -5.02 0.01
CA ASN A 9 5.55 -4.98 -0.46
C ASN A 9 4.51 -4.82 0.68
N CYS A 10 4.88 -4.14 1.76
CA CYS A 10 4.07 -4.02 2.97
C CYS A 10 3.51 -2.62 3.15
N ILE A 11 2.42 -2.52 3.90
CA ILE A 11 1.92 -1.25 4.45
C ILE A 11 2.09 -1.29 5.96
N LEU A 12 2.96 -0.42 6.49
CA LEU A 12 3.14 -0.20 7.90
C LEU A 12 2.30 1.00 8.34
N LEU A 13 1.04 0.74 8.65
CA LEU A 13 0.10 1.77 9.08
C LEU A 13 0.27 2.02 10.59
N ALA A 14 1.09 3.00 10.94
CA ALA A 14 1.34 3.38 12.31
C ALA A 14 1.21 4.90 12.50
N ARG A 15 0.66 5.30 13.62
CA ARG A 15 0.55 6.69 14.06
C ARG A 15 1.01 6.78 15.52
N GLN A 16 1.70 7.84 15.85
CA GLN A 16 2.10 8.11 17.21
C GLN A 16 1.02 8.94 17.88
N ALA A 17 0.61 8.55 19.08
CA ALA A 17 -0.32 9.31 19.88
C ALA A 17 0.40 10.41 20.65
N ALA A 18 -0.33 11.46 20.99
CA ALA A 18 0.20 12.50 21.86
C ALA A 18 0.53 11.92 23.24
N GLY A 19 1.79 12.05 23.65
CA GLY A 19 2.28 11.51 24.91
C GLY A 19 3.00 10.15 24.81
N ASP A 20 3.05 9.56 23.61
CA ASP A 20 3.86 8.36 23.39
C ASP A 20 5.35 8.67 23.59
N GLY A 21 6.04 7.84 24.39
CA GLY A 21 7.48 7.96 24.63
C GLY A 21 8.38 7.39 23.54
N TRP A 22 7.81 6.98 22.39
CA TRP A 22 8.55 6.39 21.29
C TRP A 22 9.17 7.45 20.38
N SER A 23 10.35 7.19 19.83
CA SER A 23 11.07 8.13 18.96
C SER A 23 10.42 8.30 17.58
N ALA A 24 9.61 7.34 17.13
CA ALA A 24 8.90 7.37 15.87
C ALA A 24 7.77 6.32 15.86
N PRO A 25 6.73 6.49 15.01
CA PRO A 25 5.62 5.54 14.91
C PRO A 25 6.06 4.14 14.44
N VAL A 26 7.08 4.08 13.61
CA VAL A 26 7.78 2.85 13.24
C VAL A 26 9.25 3.05 13.54
N TRP A 27 9.77 2.24 14.44
CA TRP A 27 11.13 2.43 14.95
C TRP A 27 11.91 1.13 15.02
N ALA A 28 13.12 1.14 14.44
CA ALA A 28 14.13 0.10 14.56
C ALA A 28 15.32 0.62 15.37
N GLU A 29 15.74 -0.13 16.38
CA GLU A 29 16.91 0.18 17.18
C GLU A 29 18.20 0.06 16.35
N ARG A 30 18.29 -1.03 15.55
CA ARG A 30 19.42 -1.27 14.64
C ARG A 30 19.04 -0.87 13.23
N LYS A 31 19.70 0.17 12.71
CA LYS A 31 19.46 0.70 11.35
C LYS A 31 20.44 0.15 10.31
N GLN A 32 21.50 -0.50 10.74
CA GLN A 32 22.58 -0.95 9.85
C GLN A 32 22.32 -2.32 9.23
N THR A 33 21.32 -3.04 9.76
CA THR A 33 20.94 -4.38 9.29
C THR A 33 19.53 -4.34 8.70
N GLY A 34 19.33 -5.10 7.63
CA GLY A 34 18.05 -5.20 6.96
C GLY A 34 17.75 -4.09 5.97
N CYS A 35 16.59 -4.17 5.35
CA CYS A 35 16.09 -3.16 4.41
C CYS A 35 14.56 -3.13 4.39
N VAL A 36 14.03 -1.97 4.01
CA VAL A 36 12.60 -1.78 3.72
C VAL A 36 12.49 -1.38 2.25
N ARG A 37 11.71 -2.11 1.47
CA ARG A 37 11.58 -1.88 0.03
C ARG A 37 10.14 -2.01 -0.44
N PHE A 38 9.78 -1.23 -1.47
CA PHE A 38 8.46 -1.27 -2.11
C PHE A 38 7.31 -1.26 -1.09
N SER A 39 7.44 -0.46 -0.04
CA SER A 39 6.52 -0.47 1.10
C SER A 39 6.06 0.93 1.45
N PHE A 40 4.85 1.01 1.98
CA PHE A 40 4.35 2.25 2.58
C PHE A 40 4.66 2.26 4.07
N LEU A 41 5.20 3.38 4.57
CA LEU A 41 5.48 3.60 5.99
C LEU A 41 5.42 5.09 6.31
N PRO A 42 5.16 5.48 7.57
CA PRO A 42 5.21 6.89 7.97
C PRO A 42 6.53 7.55 7.55
N PHE A 43 6.47 8.79 7.11
CA PHE A 43 7.66 9.50 6.60
C PHE A 43 8.74 9.66 7.68
N ASP A 44 8.31 9.90 8.92
CA ASP A 44 9.12 10.05 10.12
C ASP A 44 9.60 8.70 10.72
N ALA A 45 9.28 7.58 10.11
CA ALA A 45 9.72 6.27 10.57
C ALA A 45 11.25 6.17 10.59
N ILE A 46 11.78 5.60 11.66
CA ILE A 46 13.20 5.33 11.87
C ILE A 46 13.46 3.86 11.58
N VAL A 47 13.88 3.58 10.36
CA VAL A 47 14.04 2.20 9.83
C VAL A 47 15.40 2.07 9.11
N PRO A 48 15.85 0.85 8.80
CA PRO A 48 16.99 0.62 7.94
C PRO A 48 16.84 1.27 6.57
N ARG A 49 17.80 1.02 5.67
CA ARG A 49 17.80 1.58 4.31
C ARG A 49 16.46 1.34 3.61
N ARG A 50 15.88 2.44 3.11
CA ARG A 50 14.64 2.43 2.31
C ARG A 50 15.00 2.34 0.82
N TYR A 51 14.22 1.56 0.08
CA TYR A 51 14.31 1.48 -1.37
C TYR A 51 12.92 1.47 -1.98
N ARG A 52 12.63 2.46 -2.82
CA ARG A 52 11.32 2.63 -3.47
C ARG A 52 10.13 2.54 -2.49
N CYS A 53 10.28 3.13 -1.31
CA CYS A 53 9.22 3.21 -0.32
C CYS A 53 8.38 4.48 -0.53
N GLN A 54 7.13 4.41 -0.10
CA GLN A 54 6.21 5.55 -0.10
C GLN A 54 5.89 5.97 1.34
N PRO A 55 5.72 7.25 1.59
CA PRO A 55 6.03 8.40 0.73
C PRO A 55 7.54 8.61 0.56
N ASP A 56 7.95 9.09 -0.61
CA ASP A 56 9.36 9.34 -0.98
C ASP A 56 9.81 10.76 -0.64
N SER A 57 8.89 11.67 -0.41
CA SER A 57 9.15 13.07 -0.10
C SER A 57 8.19 13.63 0.97
N PRO A 58 8.56 14.76 1.63
CA PRO A 58 7.69 15.42 2.60
C PRO A 58 6.37 15.91 2.00
N GLU A 59 6.38 16.29 0.70
CA GLU A 59 5.18 16.71 -0.01
C GLU A 59 4.24 15.53 -0.22
N ASN A 60 4.79 14.40 -0.66
CA ASN A 60 4.04 13.17 -0.83
C ASN A 60 3.54 12.60 0.50
N ALA A 61 4.26 12.81 1.60
CA ALA A 61 3.82 12.41 2.93
C ALA A 61 2.49 13.07 3.39
N ARG A 62 2.18 14.25 2.86
CA ARG A 62 0.91 14.95 3.14
C ARG A 62 -0.24 14.51 2.24
N ARG A 63 0.06 13.95 1.09
CA ARG A 63 -0.91 13.65 0.02
C ARG A 63 -1.18 12.17 -0.13
N LEU A 64 -0.15 11.33 0.09
CA LEU A 64 -0.26 9.89 -0.08
C LEU A 64 -0.66 9.24 1.26
N ALA A 65 -1.81 8.61 1.22
CA ALA A 65 -2.26 7.73 2.29
C ALA A 65 -2.95 6.51 1.68
N PRO A 66 -2.72 5.31 2.21
CA PRO A 66 -3.46 4.14 1.77
C PRO A 66 -4.94 4.31 2.13
N GLN A 67 -5.81 4.11 1.15
CA GLN A 67 -7.25 4.11 1.34
C GLN A 67 -7.70 2.65 1.44
N PHE A 68 -8.32 2.29 2.55
CA PHE A 68 -8.81 0.93 2.76
C PHE A 68 -10.32 0.86 2.58
N THR A 69 -10.80 -0.23 2.02
CA THR A 69 -12.22 -0.52 1.93
C THR A 69 -12.80 -0.73 3.33
N SER A 70 -12.07 -1.43 4.20
CA SER A 70 -12.43 -1.60 5.61
C SER A 70 -11.18 -1.75 6.48
N LEU A 71 -11.18 -1.09 7.64
CA LEU A 71 -10.22 -1.32 8.72
C LEU A 71 -10.88 -2.02 9.93
N ASN A 72 -12.13 -2.44 9.80
CA ASN A 72 -12.84 -3.18 10.85
C ASN A 72 -12.46 -4.66 10.78
N TYR A 73 -11.77 -5.14 11.81
CA TYR A 73 -11.40 -6.54 11.93
C TYR A 73 -12.63 -7.45 11.86
N GLY A 74 -12.53 -8.56 11.12
CA GLY A 74 -13.64 -9.50 10.90
C GLY A 74 -14.53 -9.18 9.69
N ARG A 75 -14.34 -8.03 9.02
CA ARG A 75 -15.01 -7.77 7.75
C ARG A 75 -14.27 -8.44 6.59
N PRO A 76 -14.96 -8.96 5.55
CA PRO A 76 -14.31 -9.61 4.40
C PRO A 76 -13.27 -8.74 3.70
N ALA A 77 -13.50 -7.43 3.64
CA ALA A 77 -12.60 -6.45 3.01
C ALA A 77 -11.59 -5.82 3.98
N TYR A 78 -11.36 -6.43 5.16
CA TYR A 78 -10.42 -5.90 6.15
C TYR A 78 -9.00 -5.84 5.57
N GLY A 79 -8.43 -4.63 5.58
CA GLY A 79 -7.08 -4.37 5.09
C GLY A 79 -6.93 -4.37 3.57
N GLN A 80 -8.02 -4.52 2.81
CA GLN A 80 -8.01 -4.40 1.35
C GLN A 80 -7.94 -2.94 0.95
N LEU A 81 -7.06 -2.62 -0.01
CA LEU A 81 -6.98 -1.29 -0.58
C LEU A 81 -8.21 -0.99 -1.45
N SER A 82 -8.71 0.23 -1.31
CA SER A 82 -9.75 0.75 -2.19
C SER A 82 -9.17 1.13 -3.55
N SER A 83 -9.95 1.00 -4.61
CA SER A 83 -9.61 1.47 -5.96
C SER A 83 -9.34 2.98 -6.06
N SER A 84 -9.70 3.75 -5.04
CA SER A 84 -9.37 5.18 -4.91
C SER A 84 -7.96 5.45 -4.36
N THR A 85 -7.24 4.42 -3.95
CA THR A 85 -5.86 4.55 -3.47
C THR A 85 -4.95 5.05 -4.59
N ALA A 86 -4.05 5.97 -4.26
CA ALA A 86 -3.09 6.51 -5.23
C ALA A 86 -2.23 5.39 -5.86
N ASP A 87 -1.98 5.51 -7.17
CA ASP A 87 -1.21 4.53 -7.95
C ASP A 87 0.16 4.20 -7.35
N ALA A 88 0.80 5.17 -6.68
CA ALA A 88 2.08 4.96 -6.00
C ALA A 88 2.02 3.90 -4.89
N ILE A 89 0.84 3.59 -4.36
CA ILE A 89 0.59 2.54 -3.36
C ILE A 89 -0.13 1.36 -4.02
N TRP A 90 -1.14 1.66 -4.87
CA TRP A 90 -1.93 0.66 -5.57
C TRP A 90 -1.11 -0.21 -6.53
N ARG A 91 -0.03 0.36 -7.10
CA ARG A 91 0.90 -0.33 -8.02
C ARG A 91 2.34 -0.22 -7.56
N GLY A 92 2.55 0.02 -6.28
CA GLY A 92 3.86 0.35 -5.74
C GLY A 92 4.69 -0.84 -5.31
N ALA A 93 4.19 -2.07 -5.41
CA ALA A 93 4.96 -3.28 -5.13
C ALA A 93 6.02 -3.54 -6.21
N ASP A 94 6.91 -4.47 -5.97
CA ASP A 94 8.04 -4.79 -6.86
C ASP A 94 7.62 -5.39 -8.20
N ASP A 95 6.44 -5.98 -8.26
CA ASP A 95 5.81 -6.58 -9.45
C ASP A 95 4.65 -5.73 -10.02
N GLU A 96 4.56 -4.46 -9.64
CA GLU A 96 3.47 -3.55 -10.01
C GLU A 96 2.10 -3.98 -9.49
N SER A 97 2.03 -4.84 -8.49
CA SER A 97 0.82 -5.13 -7.74
C SER A 97 0.64 -4.16 -6.57
N GLU A 98 -0.43 -4.33 -5.80
CA GLU A 98 -0.67 -3.49 -4.63
C GLU A 98 0.29 -3.80 -3.49
N MET A 99 0.66 -2.77 -2.73
CA MET A 99 1.33 -2.95 -1.45
C MET A 99 0.33 -3.49 -0.41
N GLY A 100 0.81 -4.26 0.54
CA GLY A 100 0.03 -4.67 1.71
C GLY A 100 -0.42 -6.12 1.72
N ALA A 101 -1.43 -6.42 2.53
CA ALA A 101 -1.84 -7.79 2.84
C ALA A 101 -2.35 -8.59 1.63
N PHE A 102 -2.92 -7.90 0.65
CA PHE A 102 -3.51 -8.52 -0.55
C PHE A 102 -2.61 -8.47 -1.78
N HIS A 103 -1.33 -8.12 -1.62
CA HIS A 103 -0.33 -8.11 -2.67
C HIS A 103 -0.39 -9.36 -3.59
N HIS A 104 -0.55 -10.53 -3.01
CA HIS A 104 -0.61 -11.82 -3.71
C HIS A 104 -1.85 -12.01 -4.61
N LEU A 105 -2.84 -11.13 -4.53
CA LEU A 105 -4.05 -11.21 -5.37
C LEU A 105 -3.91 -10.48 -6.70
N TYR A 106 -2.85 -9.70 -6.90
CA TYR A 106 -2.58 -8.98 -8.15
C TYR A 106 -3.76 -8.11 -8.62
N ALA A 107 -4.42 -7.40 -7.68
CA ALA A 107 -5.63 -6.64 -7.98
C ALA A 107 -5.46 -5.62 -9.13
N PRO A 108 -4.38 -4.83 -9.23
CA PRO A 108 -4.17 -3.90 -10.34
C PRO A 108 -4.08 -4.60 -11.71
N GLN A 109 -3.40 -5.73 -11.78
CA GLN A 109 -3.25 -6.51 -13.02
C GLN A 109 -4.59 -7.14 -13.42
N ARG A 110 -5.33 -7.67 -12.46
CA ARG A 110 -6.67 -8.23 -12.69
C ARG A 110 -7.66 -7.18 -13.19
N ASP A 111 -7.69 -6.00 -12.56
CA ASP A 111 -8.52 -4.87 -12.98
C ASP A 111 -8.19 -4.45 -14.42
N ARG A 112 -6.90 -4.27 -14.71
CA ARG A 112 -6.46 -3.93 -16.07
C ARG A 112 -6.87 -4.96 -17.10
N ASN A 113 -6.66 -6.25 -16.81
CA ASN A 113 -7.03 -7.34 -17.71
C ASN A 113 -8.55 -7.39 -17.94
N LEU A 114 -9.34 -7.19 -16.90
CA LEU A 114 -10.79 -7.14 -17.01
C LEU A 114 -11.26 -5.99 -17.90
N ARG A 115 -10.70 -4.79 -17.73
CA ARG A 115 -11.01 -3.63 -18.58
C ARG A 115 -10.65 -3.86 -20.06
N ILE A 116 -9.50 -4.49 -20.32
CA ILE A 116 -9.09 -4.83 -21.69
C ILE A 116 -10.11 -5.80 -22.29
N ARG A 117 -10.43 -6.89 -21.58
CA ARG A 117 -11.39 -7.88 -22.06
C ARG A 117 -12.79 -7.31 -22.28
N LEU A 118 -13.28 -6.45 -21.37
CA LEU A 118 -14.56 -5.79 -21.57
C LEU A 118 -14.57 -4.97 -22.85
N ARG A 119 -13.51 -4.24 -23.17
CA ARG A 119 -13.40 -3.46 -24.43
C ARG A 119 -13.42 -4.35 -25.67
N GLU A 120 -12.83 -5.54 -25.60
CA GLU A 120 -12.80 -6.48 -26.72
C GLU A 120 -14.16 -7.13 -26.99
N TYR A 121 -14.97 -7.36 -25.95
CA TYR A 121 -16.25 -8.05 -26.07
C TYR A 121 -17.46 -7.12 -26.16
N LEU A 122 -17.32 -5.84 -25.82
CA LEU A 122 -18.42 -4.87 -25.95
C LEU A 122 -18.71 -4.56 -27.42
N ARG A 123 -19.98 -4.57 -27.77
CA ARG A 123 -20.44 -4.12 -29.07
C ARG A 123 -20.27 -2.60 -29.19
N VAL A 124 -20.09 -2.15 -30.42
CA VAL A 124 -20.04 -0.71 -30.74
C VAL A 124 -21.26 0.02 -30.16
N GLY A 125 -21.03 1.11 -29.44
CA GLY A 125 -22.07 1.91 -28.80
C GLY A 125 -22.47 1.47 -27.39
N LEU A 126 -21.85 0.40 -26.84
CA LEU A 126 -22.04 0.01 -25.44
C LEU A 126 -20.82 0.37 -24.60
N GLU A 127 -21.06 0.81 -23.37
CA GLU A 127 -20.04 1.08 -22.37
C GLU A 127 -20.25 0.16 -21.16
N ALA A 128 -19.17 -0.28 -20.54
CA ALA A 128 -19.19 -1.05 -19.29
C ALA A 128 -18.52 -0.26 -18.17
N GLY A 129 -19.16 -0.28 -16.99
CA GLY A 129 -18.58 0.18 -15.73
C GLY A 129 -18.20 -1.00 -14.85
N LEU A 130 -17.19 -0.82 -13.99
CA LEU A 130 -16.84 -1.75 -12.94
C LEU A 130 -17.28 -1.17 -11.60
N ILE A 131 -18.07 -1.94 -10.84
CA ILE A 131 -18.50 -1.62 -9.49
C ILE A 131 -17.84 -2.63 -8.57
N TYR A 132 -17.13 -2.14 -7.57
CA TYR A 132 -16.48 -2.97 -6.55
C TYR A 132 -17.35 -2.95 -5.29
N GLU A 133 -17.91 -4.08 -4.94
CA GLU A 133 -18.56 -4.31 -3.65
C GLU A 133 -17.66 -5.13 -2.74
N SER A 134 -17.71 -4.83 -1.44
CA SER A 134 -17.00 -5.51 -0.37
C SER A 134 -17.92 -6.00 0.73
#